data_7c99abf4a7fa7b5cd8f14fb1bf6cbaf9
#
_entry.id   7c99abf4a7fa7b5cd8f14fb1bf6cbaf9
#
_cell.length_a   1.000
_cell.length_b   1.000
_cell.length_c   1.000
_cell.angle_alpha   90.00
_cell.angle_beta   90.00
_cell.angle_gamma   90.00
#
_symmetry.space_group_name_H-M   'P 1'
#
loop_
_entity.id
_entity.type
_entity.pdbx_description
1 polymer ?
#
loop_
_entity_poly.entity_id
_entity_poly.type
_entity_poly.pdbx_seq_one_letter_code
_entity_poly.pdbx_strand_id
1 'polypeptide(L)'
;TKQVYPNQNTGIFLEGINSERWHHTKKMELKHPCVGLLQDANWWGKTKEMLILKNVLKKMPNLTFYWAGDGPYTKKIIEELKEFENFKWLGRLQYPNEVSKFLAGIDVYALISGMDLAPLTLKEAQLMEKPVVATNVGGIYEMMEDKKTGFLINENESEDLIEKLTMLFMDKNLRKKMGINGRQFVIEKFNWNIIAEKFIENIKPHIKN
;
A
#
# COMPACT_ATOMS: atom_id res chain seq x y z
N THR A 1 -20.90 -13.47 -0.83
CA THR A 1 -21.24 -14.69 -0.04
C THR A 1 -22.74 -14.82 0.12
N LYS A 2 -23.47 -13.79 0.53
CA LYS A 2 -24.95 -13.83 0.65
C LYS A 2 -25.67 -14.10 -0.68
N GLN A 3 -25.10 -13.73 -1.82
CA GLN A 3 -25.66 -14.07 -3.14
C GLN A 3 -25.56 -15.56 -3.46
N VAL A 4 -24.52 -16.24 -2.98
CA VAL A 4 -24.27 -17.68 -3.23
C VAL A 4 -24.96 -18.54 -2.15
N TYR A 5 -25.03 -18.05 -0.92
CA TYR A 5 -25.56 -18.76 0.24
C TYR A 5 -26.57 -17.90 0.99
N PRO A 6 -27.76 -17.62 0.44
CA PRO A 6 -28.71 -16.65 1.02
C PRO A 6 -29.28 -17.09 2.39
N ASN A 7 -29.26 -18.39 2.66
CA ASN A 7 -29.82 -18.95 3.91
C ASN A 7 -28.77 -19.22 4.99
N GLN A 8 -27.51 -18.83 4.78
CA GLN A 8 -26.44 -19.02 5.76
C GLN A 8 -26.16 -17.71 6.52
N ASN A 9 -25.94 -17.82 7.82
CA ASN A 9 -25.43 -16.73 8.64
C ASN A 9 -23.97 -16.51 8.26
N THR A 10 -23.69 -15.44 7.52
CA THR A 10 -22.34 -15.11 7.05
C THR A 10 -21.92 -13.75 7.60
N GLY A 11 -20.70 -13.64 8.10
CA GLY A 11 -20.03 -12.40 8.50
C GLY A 11 -18.79 -12.12 7.69
N ILE A 12 -18.42 -10.85 7.53
CA ILE A 12 -17.17 -10.43 6.94
C ILE A 12 -16.27 -9.93 8.05
N PHE A 13 -15.07 -10.50 8.17
CA PHE A 13 -14.04 -10.05 9.08
C PHE A 13 -12.84 -9.59 8.28
N LEU A 14 -12.39 -8.38 8.57
CA LEU A 14 -11.19 -7.83 7.98
C LEU A 14 -9.96 -8.41 8.68
N GLU A 15 -8.88 -8.58 7.92
CA GLU A 15 -7.61 -9.00 8.50
C GLU A 15 -7.02 -7.89 9.37
N GLY A 16 -6.73 -8.22 10.63
CA GLY A 16 -6.08 -7.32 11.57
C GLY A 16 -4.57 -7.18 11.32
N ILE A 17 -3.97 -6.16 11.93
CA ILE A 17 -2.53 -5.95 11.93
C ILE A 17 -2.06 -5.62 13.36
N ASN A 18 -0.87 -6.11 13.73
CA ASN A 18 -0.22 -5.71 14.97
C ASN A 18 0.44 -4.34 14.79
N SER A 19 -0.24 -3.29 15.23
CA SER A 19 0.21 -1.91 15.09
C SER A 19 1.46 -1.58 15.91
N GLU A 20 1.74 -2.33 16.98
CA GLU A 20 2.89 -2.10 17.86
C GLU A 20 4.23 -2.44 17.19
N ARG A 21 4.20 -3.31 16.17
CA ARG A 21 5.40 -3.66 15.39
C ARG A 21 5.86 -2.53 14.47
N TRP A 22 4.98 -1.58 14.15
CA TRP A 22 5.22 -0.53 13.17
C TRP A 22 5.40 0.80 13.87
N HIS A 23 6.63 1.07 14.29
CA HIS A 23 7.02 2.28 15.00
C HIS A 23 8.33 2.84 14.41
N HIS A 24 8.77 3.99 14.91
CA HIS A 24 10.01 4.60 14.45
C HIS A 24 11.20 3.64 14.57
N THR A 25 11.84 3.39 13.44
CA THR A 25 13.02 2.54 13.31
C THR A 25 14.12 3.27 12.54
N LYS A 26 15.33 2.71 12.52
CA LYS A 26 16.40 3.22 11.65
C LYS A 26 15.93 3.19 10.21
N LYS A 27 16.00 4.34 9.52
CA LYS A 27 15.61 4.49 8.11
C LYS A 27 16.60 3.78 7.21
N MET A 28 16.09 3.17 6.12
CA MET A 28 16.95 2.79 5.01
C MET A 28 17.47 4.08 4.35
N GLU A 29 18.75 4.11 3.99
CA GLU A 29 19.34 5.23 3.26
C GLU A 29 18.92 5.18 1.81
N LEU A 30 18.10 6.15 1.40
CA LEU A 30 17.52 6.28 0.07
C LEU A 30 17.79 7.69 -0.47
N LYS A 31 17.88 7.81 -1.79
CA LYS A 31 17.97 9.12 -2.45
C LYS A 31 16.58 9.78 -2.47
N HIS A 32 16.47 10.94 -1.88
CA HIS A 32 15.23 11.73 -1.83
C HIS A 32 15.21 12.85 -2.90
N PRO A 33 14.01 13.31 -3.31
CA PRO A 33 12.70 12.81 -2.92
C PRO A 33 12.41 11.44 -3.53
N CYS A 34 11.65 10.59 -2.81
CA CYS A 34 11.41 9.23 -3.29
C CYS A 34 10.03 8.66 -2.98
N VAL A 35 9.60 7.75 -3.86
CA VAL A 35 8.41 6.91 -3.73
C VAL A 35 8.86 5.47 -3.52
N GLY A 36 8.24 4.78 -2.56
CA GLY A 36 8.45 3.36 -2.34
C GLY A 36 7.27 2.53 -2.82
N LEU A 37 7.56 1.44 -3.53
CA LEU A 37 6.62 0.38 -3.88
C LEU A 37 7.05 -0.90 -3.15
N LEU A 38 6.12 -1.53 -2.44
CA LEU A 38 6.35 -2.79 -1.73
C LEU A 38 5.27 -3.78 -2.16
N GLN A 39 5.54 -4.54 -3.21
CA GLN A 39 4.59 -5.48 -3.80
C GLN A 39 5.29 -6.57 -4.59
N ASP A 40 4.80 -7.81 -4.46
CA ASP A 40 5.32 -8.95 -5.22
C ASP A 40 4.79 -8.96 -6.66
N ALA A 41 5.59 -9.53 -7.57
CA ALA A 41 5.29 -9.72 -8.99
C ALA A 41 4.84 -11.17 -9.29
N ASN A 42 3.90 -11.69 -8.48
CA ASN A 42 3.47 -13.09 -8.55
C ASN A 42 2.41 -13.36 -9.63
N TRP A 43 1.60 -12.37 -9.96
CA TRP A 43 0.51 -12.47 -10.92
C TRP A 43 0.61 -11.37 -11.97
N TRP A 44 0.55 -11.73 -13.25
CA TRP A 44 0.64 -10.75 -14.33
C TRP A 44 -0.51 -9.74 -14.29
N GLY A 45 -1.74 -10.18 -14.03
CA GLY A 45 -2.90 -9.30 -13.90
C GLY A 45 -2.72 -8.19 -12.85
N LYS A 46 -2.07 -8.53 -11.75
CA LYS A 46 -1.70 -7.57 -10.69
C LYS A 46 -0.52 -6.69 -11.12
N THR A 47 0.55 -7.33 -11.61
CA THR A 47 1.88 -6.72 -11.80
C THR A 47 1.93 -5.81 -13.02
N LYS A 48 1.18 -6.12 -14.08
CA LYS A 48 1.17 -5.33 -15.33
C LYS A 48 0.85 -3.85 -15.11
N GLU A 49 0.07 -3.54 -14.07
CA GLU A 49 -0.29 -2.17 -13.73
C GLU A 49 0.95 -1.29 -13.44
N MET A 50 2.03 -1.88 -12.95
CA MET A 50 3.30 -1.17 -12.75
C MET A 50 3.88 -0.57 -14.04
N LEU A 51 3.43 -1.00 -15.21
CA LEU A 51 3.91 -0.45 -16.49
C LEU A 51 3.49 1.00 -16.71
N ILE A 52 2.48 1.51 -16.00
CA ILE A 52 2.15 2.96 -16.01
C ILE A 52 3.33 3.79 -15.53
N LEU A 53 4.23 3.20 -14.72
CA LEU A 53 5.44 3.88 -14.24
C LEU A 53 6.35 4.36 -15.37
N LYS A 54 6.32 3.78 -16.56
CA LYS A 54 7.12 4.26 -17.71
C LYS A 54 6.90 5.76 -17.96
N ASN A 55 5.62 6.16 -18.04
CA ASN A 55 5.27 7.55 -18.26
C ASN A 55 5.58 8.43 -17.04
N VAL A 56 5.32 7.90 -15.84
CA VAL A 56 5.60 8.59 -14.57
C VAL A 56 7.09 8.86 -14.41
N LEU A 57 7.95 7.86 -14.61
CA LEU A 57 9.40 7.99 -14.51
C LEU A 57 9.97 9.01 -15.49
N LYS A 58 9.44 9.00 -16.72
CA LYS A 58 9.82 9.96 -17.76
C LYS A 58 9.43 11.39 -17.40
N LYS A 59 8.24 11.60 -16.84
CA LYS A 59 7.71 12.94 -16.50
C LYS A 59 8.20 13.46 -15.14
N MET A 60 8.68 12.58 -14.27
CA MET A 60 9.17 12.93 -12.93
C MET A 60 10.64 12.51 -12.71
N PRO A 61 11.60 13.00 -13.53
CA PRO A 61 12.99 12.52 -13.51
C PRO A 61 13.72 12.85 -12.20
N ASN A 62 13.26 13.85 -11.46
CA ASN A 62 13.84 14.26 -10.18
C ASN A 62 13.32 13.45 -8.97
N LEU A 63 12.38 12.53 -9.21
CA LEU A 63 11.78 11.69 -8.18
C LEU A 63 12.28 10.26 -8.32
N THR A 64 12.87 9.70 -7.28
CA THR A 64 13.38 8.33 -7.30
C THR A 64 12.30 7.34 -6.87
N PHE A 65 12.11 6.28 -7.64
CA PHE A 65 11.15 5.21 -7.35
C PHE A 65 11.91 3.95 -6.94
N TYR A 66 11.63 3.46 -5.74
CA TYR A 66 12.19 2.22 -5.20
C TYR A 66 11.14 1.12 -5.17
N TRP A 67 11.40 0.03 -5.85
CA TRP A 67 10.56 -1.15 -5.80
C TRP A 67 11.22 -2.25 -4.98
N ALA A 68 10.56 -2.68 -3.91
CA ALA A 68 10.88 -3.86 -3.13
C ALA A 68 9.83 -4.94 -3.38
N GLY A 69 10.28 -6.11 -3.80
CA GLY A 69 9.44 -7.24 -4.16
C GLY A 69 10.13 -8.16 -5.16
N ASP A 70 9.55 -9.34 -5.34
CA ASP A 70 10.05 -10.36 -6.25
C ASP A 70 8.90 -11.22 -6.78
N GLY A 71 9.18 -12.11 -7.72
CA GLY A 71 8.23 -13.06 -8.28
C GLY A 71 8.50 -13.40 -9.74
N PRO A 72 7.70 -14.30 -10.34
CA PRO A 72 7.89 -14.75 -11.72
C PRO A 72 7.93 -13.65 -12.77
N TYR A 73 7.29 -12.51 -12.51
CA TYR A 73 7.22 -11.39 -13.47
C TYR A 73 8.22 -10.28 -13.18
N THR A 74 9.10 -10.43 -12.18
CA THR A 74 10.12 -9.42 -11.80
C THR A 74 11.01 -9.05 -12.97
N LYS A 75 11.59 -10.05 -13.66
CA LYS A 75 12.45 -9.80 -14.82
C LYS A 75 11.77 -8.98 -15.91
N LYS A 76 10.49 -9.26 -16.16
CA LYS A 76 9.70 -8.54 -17.16
C LYS A 76 9.51 -7.07 -16.79
N ILE A 77 9.20 -6.78 -15.54
CA ILE A 77 9.06 -5.38 -15.07
C ILE A 77 10.41 -4.64 -15.12
N ILE A 78 11.48 -5.29 -14.66
CA ILE A 78 12.82 -4.69 -14.70
C ILE A 78 13.22 -4.37 -16.13
N GLU A 79 13.01 -5.30 -17.09
CA GLU A 79 13.34 -5.09 -18.50
C GLU A 79 12.61 -3.88 -19.10
N GLU A 80 11.36 -3.68 -18.72
CA GLU A 80 10.50 -2.59 -19.16
C GLU A 80 10.84 -1.23 -18.53
N LEU A 81 11.51 -1.22 -17.36
CA LEU A 81 11.78 -0.01 -16.60
C LEU A 81 13.30 0.29 -16.45
N LYS A 82 14.19 -0.57 -16.90
CA LYS A 82 15.65 -0.45 -16.71
C LYS A 82 16.28 0.80 -17.35
N GLU A 83 15.65 1.35 -18.39
CA GLU A 83 16.14 2.57 -19.06
C GLU A 83 16.00 3.84 -18.19
N PHE A 84 15.16 3.79 -17.15
CA PHE A 84 14.91 4.92 -16.29
C PHE A 84 15.86 4.92 -15.09
N GLU A 85 16.84 5.83 -15.07
CA GLU A 85 17.83 5.93 -13.98
C GLU A 85 17.20 6.20 -12.60
N ASN A 86 16.01 6.78 -12.57
CA ASN A 86 15.25 7.08 -11.37
C ASN A 86 14.35 5.92 -10.89
N PHE A 87 14.42 4.74 -11.52
CA PHE A 87 13.83 3.50 -11.03
C PHE A 87 14.88 2.58 -10.42
N LYS A 88 14.63 2.10 -9.20
CA LYS A 88 15.56 1.23 -8.47
C LYS A 88 14.83 0.02 -7.91
N TRP A 89 15.21 -1.17 -8.37
CA TRP A 89 14.73 -2.42 -7.77
C TRP A 89 15.66 -2.85 -6.63
N LEU A 90 15.08 -3.14 -5.46
CA LEU A 90 15.80 -3.52 -4.24
C LEU A 90 15.79 -5.03 -3.98
N GLY A 91 15.07 -5.80 -4.80
CA GLY A 91 14.82 -7.21 -4.50
C GLY A 91 13.80 -7.41 -3.39
N ARG A 92 13.76 -8.64 -2.86
CA ARG A 92 12.92 -8.99 -1.73
C ARG A 92 13.57 -8.51 -0.43
N LEU A 93 12.81 -7.79 0.39
CA LEU A 93 13.24 -7.37 1.73
C LEU A 93 12.87 -8.41 2.79
N GLN A 94 13.71 -8.57 3.81
CA GLN A 94 13.42 -9.44 4.94
C GLN A 94 12.35 -8.81 5.83
N TYR A 95 11.26 -9.57 5.99
CA TYR A 95 10.14 -9.17 6.85
C TYR A 95 10.43 -9.54 8.31
N PRO A 96 10.07 -8.71 9.29
CA PRO A 96 9.54 -7.34 9.14
C PRO A 96 10.63 -6.26 9.15
N ASN A 97 11.88 -6.60 9.47
CA ASN A 97 12.93 -5.64 9.85
C ASN A 97 13.37 -4.73 8.68
N GLU A 98 13.64 -5.31 7.49
CA GLU A 98 14.04 -4.51 6.34
C GLU A 98 12.86 -3.75 5.75
N VAL A 99 11.67 -4.35 5.79
CA VAL A 99 10.43 -3.70 5.36
C VAL A 99 10.15 -2.45 6.20
N SER A 100 10.28 -2.53 7.52
CA SER A 100 10.06 -1.37 8.39
C SER A 100 11.08 -0.25 8.14
N LYS A 101 12.37 -0.60 7.92
CA LYS A 101 13.42 0.37 7.57
C LYS A 101 13.16 1.03 6.22
N PHE A 102 12.73 0.26 5.23
CA PHE A 102 12.34 0.76 3.92
C PHE A 102 11.17 1.73 4.01
N LEU A 103 10.07 1.30 4.65
CA LEU A 103 8.91 2.17 4.85
C LEU A 103 9.26 3.42 5.66
N ALA A 104 10.12 3.33 6.67
CA ALA A 104 10.61 4.52 7.38
C ALA A 104 11.40 5.46 6.47
N GLY A 105 12.12 4.93 5.49
CA GLY A 105 13.01 5.65 4.59
C GLY A 105 12.32 6.38 3.45
N ILE A 106 11.18 5.94 2.97
CA ILE A 106 10.48 6.57 1.84
C ILE A 106 9.71 7.83 2.25
N ASP A 107 9.38 8.70 1.26
CA ASP A 107 8.55 9.89 1.48
C ASP A 107 7.06 9.62 1.24
N VAL A 108 6.74 8.84 0.21
CA VAL A 108 5.39 8.46 -0.20
C VAL A 108 5.39 6.96 -0.51
N TYR A 109 4.35 6.26 -0.10
CA TYR A 109 4.12 4.88 -0.49
C TYR A 109 3.18 4.80 -1.69
N ALA A 110 3.53 4.01 -2.71
CA ALA A 110 2.65 3.76 -3.85
C ALA A 110 2.35 2.27 -3.98
N LEU A 111 1.08 1.91 -4.14
CA LEU A 111 0.62 0.57 -4.48
C LEU A 111 -0.03 0.59 -5.86
N ILE A 112 0.72 0.17 -6.87
CA ILE A 112 0.31 0.18 -8.27
C ILE A 112 -0.03 -1.23 -8.70
N SER A 113 -1.29 -1.59 -8.56
CA SER A 113 -1.76 -2.96 -8.69
C SER A 113 -3.04 -3.03 -9.52
N GLY A 114 -3.12 -3.95 -10.50
CA GLY A 114 -4.34 -4.23 -11.25
C GLY A 114 -5.33 -5.17 -10.52
N MET A 115 -4.95 -5.70 -9.35
CA MET A 115 -5.80 -6.55 -8.52
C MET A 115 -5.24 -6.63 -7.10
N ASP A 116 -6.03 -6.27 -6.12
CA ASP A 116 -5.71 -6.51 -4.71
C ASP A 116 -6.99 -6.57 -3.86
N LEU A 117 -7.00 -7.36 -2.80
CA LEU A 117 -8.17 -7.47 -1.93
C LEU A 117 -7.97 -6.73 -0.62
N ALA A 118 -6.89 -7.02 0.10
CA ALA A 118 -6.61 -6.43 1.40
C ALA A 118 -5.09 -6.34 1.64
N PRO A 119 -4.37 -5.46 0.89
CA PRO A 119 -2.92 -5.42 0.94
C PRO A 119 -2.40 -5.02 2.31
N LEU A 120 -1.68 -5.95 2.98
CA LEU A 120 -1.03 -5.68 4.26
C LEU A 120 -0.04 -4.53 4.15
N THR A 121 0.71 -4.48 3.06
CA THR A 121 1.73 -3.45 2.83
C THR A 121 1.17 -2.03 2.84
N LEU A 122 -0.10 -1.85 2.43
CA LEU A 122 -0.78 -0.55 2.52
C LEU A 122 -1.05 -0.15 3.97
N LYS A 123 -1.47 -1.11 4.82
CA LYS A 123 -1.66 -0.87 6.27
C LYS A 123 -0.31 -0.60 6.95
N GLU A 124 0.73 -1.34 6.59
CA GLU A 124 2.09 -1.18 7.11
C GLU A 124 2.66 0.20 6.78
N ALA A 125 2.50 0.67 5.55
CA ALA A 125 2.92 2.01 5.14
C ALA A 125 2.18 3.11 5.92
N GLN A 126 0.87 2.97 6.10
CA GLN A 126 0.09 3.92 6.89
C GLN A 126 0.50 3.90 8.38
N LEU A 127 0.78 2.73 8.97
CA LEU A 127 1.32 2.64 10.34
C LEU A 127 2.68 3.31 10.49
N MET A 128 3.48 3.36 9.42
CA MET A 128 4.74 4.10 9.36
C MET A 128 4.56 5.58 8.99
N GLU A 129 3.33 6.10 9.09
CA GLU A 129 2.96 7.50 8.80
C GLU A 129 3.32 7.95 7.38
N LYS A 130 3.24 7.03 6.41
CA LYS A 130 3.43 7.39 5.01
C LYS A 130 2.10 7.73 4.37
N PRO A 131 2.01 8.88 3.67
CA PRO A 131 0.89 9.12 2.78
C PRO A 131 0.92 8.07 1.67
N VAL A 132 -0.24 7.58 1.28
CA VAL A 132 -0.35 6.48 0.31
C VAL A 132 -0.99 6.95 -0.98
N VAL A 133 -0.53 6.40 -2.11
CA VAL A 133 -1.22 6.50 -3.40
C VAL A 133 -1.45 5.09 -3.89
N ALA A 134 -2.69 4.72 -4.16
CA ALA A 134 -3.00 3.35 -4.54
C ALA A 134 -4.04 3.28 -5.67
N THR A 135 -3.93 2.28 -6.55
CA THR A 135 -4.96 2.00 -7.55
C THR A 135 -6.26 1.61 -6.88
N ASN A 136 -7.38 2.14 -7.37
CA ASN A 136 -8.71 1.87 -6.84
C ASN A 136 -9.26 0.56 -7.40
N VAL A 137 -8.71 -0.57 -6.93
CA VAL A 137 -9.08 -1.91 -7.37
C VAL A 137 -9.40 -2.81 -6.19
N GLY A 138 -10.30 -3.77 -6.41
CA GLY A 138 -10.66 -4.78 -5.42
C GLY A 138 -11.11 -4.18 -4.09
N GLY A 139 -10.41 -4.53 -3.00
CA GLY A 139 -10.71 -4.04 -1.64
C GLY A 139 -9.80 -2.91 -1.15
N ILE A 140 -8.96 -2.31 -2.01
CA ILE A 140 -8.03 -1.25 -1.61
C ILE A 140 -8.76 -0.04 -1.00
N TYR A 141 -9.92 0.34 -1.54
CA TYR A 141 -10.72 1.45 -1.03
C TYR A 141 -11.22 1.25 0.42
N GLU A 142 -11.26 0.00 0.90
CA GLU A 142 -11.60 -0.30 2.31
C GLU A 142 -10.41 -0.11 3.25
N MET A 143 -9.18 -0.14 2.70
CA MET A 143 -7.92 -0.10 3.43
C MET A 143 -7.35 1.30 3.63
N MET A 144 -8.01 2.33 3.07
CA MET A 144 -7.61 3.74 3.19
C MET A 144 -8.81 4.67 3.05
N GLU A 145 -8.66 5.92 3.43
CA GLU A 145 -9.65 6.98 3.17
C GLU A 145 -9.10 7.95 2.12
N ASP A 146 -9.74 7.97 0.93
CA ASP A 146 -9.34 8.86 -0.16
C ASP A 146 -9.32 10.33 0.28
N LYS A 147 -8.29 11.07 -0.14
CA LYS A 147 -8.03 12.49 0.19
C LYS A 147 -7.78 12.77 1.68
N LYS A 148 -7.81 11.77 2.54
CA LYS A 148 -7.59 11.92 3.98
C LYS A 148 -6.33 11.20 4.47
N THR A 149 -6.12 9.96 4.06
CA THR A 149 -4.92 9.16 4.36
C THR A 149 -3.96 9.07 3.19
N GLY A 150 -4.39 9.47 2.00
CA GLY A 150 -3.70 9.41 0.73
C GLY A 150 -4.66 9.63 -0.43
N PHE A 151 -4.31 9.11 -1.61
CA PHE A 151 -5.11 9.24 -2.82
C PHE A 151 -5.36 7.88 -3.47
N LEU A 152 -6.61 7.66 -3.91
CA LEU A 152 -6.95 6.61 -4.85
C LEU A 152 -6.80 7.13 -6.27
N ILE A 153 -6.24 6.31 -7.15
CA ILE A 153 -6.08 6.58 -8.58
C ILE A 153 -6.78 5.51 -9.40
N ASN A 154 -7.18 5.84 -10.62
CA ASN A 154 -7.77 4.87 -11.53
C ASN A 154 -6.71 3.94 -12.13
N GLU A 155 -7.13 2.73 -12.53
CA GLU A 155 -6.27 1.81 -13.29
C GLU A 155 -5.85 2.42 -14.63
N ASN A 156 -4.63 2.08 -15.06
CA ASN A 156 -4.01 2.53 -16.32
C ASN A 156 -3.86 4.05 -16.45
N GLU A 157 -4.03 4.82 -15.36
CA GLU A 157 -4.02 6.29 -15.37
C GLU A 157 -2.71 6.85 -14.79
N SER A 158 -1.67 6.86 -15.62
CA SER A 158 -0.37 7.42 -15.24
C SER A 158 -0.43 8.92 -14.92
N GLU A 159 -1.29 9.67 -15.59
CA GLU A 159 -1.46 11.12 -15.37
C GLU A 159 -2.07 11.41 -13.99
N ASP A 160 -3.03 10.58 -13.55
CA ASP A 160 -3.61 10.69 -12.22
C ASP A 160 -2.53 10.43 -11.15
N LEU A 161 -1.70 9.39 -11.34
CA LEU A 161 -0.55 9.13 -10.45
C LEU A 161 0.41 10.32 -10.39
N ILE A 162 0.76 10.92 -11.54
CA ILE A 162 1.65 12.09 -11.61
C ILE A 162 1.03 13.27 -10.87
N GLU A 163 -0.25 13.55 -11.06
CA GLU A 163 -0.96 14.63 -10.37
C GLU A 163 -0.91 14.44 -8.85
N LYS A 164 -1.27 13.25 -8.34
CA LYS A 164 -1.31 12.99 -6.89
C LYS A 164 0.09 13.01 -6.27
N LEU A 165 1.09 12.47 -6.95
CA LEU A 165 2.48 12.58 -6.50
C LEU A 165 2.94 14.04 -6.48
N THR A 166 2.63 14.82 -7.51
CA THR A 166 2.97 16.25 -7.56
C THR A 166 2.38 16.99 -6.37
N MET A 167 1.09 16.80 -6.08
CA MET A 167 0.43 17.41 -4.91
C MET A 167 1.16 17.06 -3.61
N LEU A 168 1.50 15.78 -3.42
CA LEU A 168 2.18 15.31 -2.22
C LEU A 168 3.61 15.87 -2.12
N PHE A 169 4.37 15.96 -3.22
CA PHE A 169 5.74 16.45 -3.15
C PHE A 169 5.84 17.97 -3.05
N MET A 170 4.86 18.70 -3.55
CA MET A 170 4.79 20.17 -3.39
C MET A 170 4.35 20.61 -1.98
N ASP A 171 3.58 19.79 -1.26
CA ASP A 171 3.07 20.12 0.08
C ASP A 171 3.54 19.12 1.14
N LYS A 172 4.59 19.49 1.89
CA LYS A 172 5.12 18.69 3.00
C LYS A 172 4.12 18.56 4.16
N ASN A 173 3.29 19.58 4.39
CA ASN A 173 2.30 19.53 5.47
C ASN A 173 1.17 18.58 5.12
N LEU A 174 0.73 18.57 3.87
CA LEU A 174 -0.23 17.57 3.35
C LEU A 174 0.30 16.15 3.53
N ARG A 175 1.56 15.89 3.13
CA ARG A 175 2.20 14.57 3.33
C ARG A 175 2.15 14.15 4.80
N LYS A 176 2.59 15.04 5.70
CA LYS A 176 2.61 14.76 7.14
C LYS A 176 1.21 14.51 7.68
N LYS A 177 0.24 15.34 7.32
CA LYS A 177 -1.16 15.19 7.76
C LYS A 177 -1.76 13.87 7.31
N MET A 178 -1.59 13.51 6.03
CA MET A 178 -2.10 12.26 5.49
C MET A 178 -1.44 11.04 6.15
N GLY A 179 -0.13 11.08 6.41
CA GLY A 179 0.58 10.02 7.12
C GLY A 179 0.05 9.79 8.53
N ILE A 180 -0.13 10.86 9.33
CA ILE A 180 -0.71 10.79 10.68
C ILE A 180 -2.13 10.23 10.63
N ASN A 181 -2.96 10.73 9.72
CA ASN A 181 -4.33 10.23 9.55
C ASN A 181 -4.34 8.75 9.15
N GLY A 182 -3.42 8.32 8.28
CA GLY A 182 -3.29 6.93 7.87
C GLY A 182 -2.99 6.00 9.04
N ARG A 183 -2.04 6.39 9.89
CA ARG A 183 -1.72 5.63 11.10
C ARG A 183 -2.93 5.50 12.02
N GLN A 184 -3.62 6.61 12.29
CA GLN A 184 -4.81 6.61 13.13
C GLN A 184 -5.90 5.71 12.57
N PHE A 185 -6.19 5.83 11.27
CA PHE A 185 -7.18 5.01 10.57
C PHE A 185 -6.91 3.51 10.72
N VAL A 186 -5.64 3.08 10.54
CA VAL A 186 -5.28 1.66 10.67
C VAL A 186 -5.40 1.18 12.11
N ILE A 187 -4.97 1.98 13.10
CA ILE A 187 -5.08 1.63 14.52
C ILE A 187 -6.55 1.46 14.92
N GLU A 188 -7.42 2.37 14.51
CA GLU A 188 -8.85 2.35 14.87
C GLU A 188 -9.65 1.27 14.14
N LYS A 189 -9.23 0.87 12.95
CA LYS A 189 -10.04 -0.01 12.11
C LYS A 189 -9.53 -1.43 12.02
N PHE A 190 -8.19 -1.63 12.07
CA PHE A 190 -7.53 -2.90 11.77
C PHE A 190 -6.67 -3.46 12.91
N ASN A 191 -6.68 -2.86 14.10
CA ASN A 191 -5.99 -3.44 15.25
C ASN A 191 -6.61 -4.79 15.60
N TRP A 192 -5.78 -5.81 15.89
CA TRP A 192 -6.25 -7.16 16.21
C TRP A 192 -7.24 -7.21 17.37
N ASN A 193 -7.08 -6.38 18.39
CA ASN A 193 -8.00 -6.33 19.52
C ASN A 193 -9.42 -5.93 19.06
N ILE A 194 -9.51 -4.89 18.24
CA ILE A 194 -10.80 -4.42 17.67
C ILE A 194 -11.43 -5.49 16.76
N ILE A 195 -10.61 -6.15 15.94
CA ILE A 195 -11.10 -7.23 15.07
C ILE A 195 -11.57 -8.43 15.89
N ALA A 196 -10.85 -8.80 16.93
CA ALA A 196 -11.23 -9.90 17.82
C ALA A 196 -12.53 -9.60 18.60
N GLU A 197 -12.68 -8.39 19.14
CA GLU A 197 -13.92 -7.95 19.80
C GLU A 197 -15.11 -8.05 18.86
N LYS A 198 -15.02 -7.48 17.66
CA LYS A 198 -16.07 -7.57 16.64
C LYS A 198 -16.38 -9.01 16.24
N PHE A 199 -15.36 -9.86 16.15
CA PHE A 199 -15.55 -11.29 15.88
C PHE A 199 -16.37 -11.96 16.99
N ILE A 200 -15.96 -11.77 18.25
CA ILE A 200 -16.66 -12.33 19.43
C ILE A 200 -18.10 -11.86 19.49
N GLU A 201 -18.36 -10.56 19.31
CA GLU A 201 -19.70 -10.01 19.28
C GLU A 201 -20.60 -10.65 18.22
N ASN A 202 -20.04 -10.91 17.04
CA ASN A 202 -20.80 -11.52 15.93
C ASN A 202 -21.07 -13.01 16.12
N ILE A 203 -20.18 -13.77 16.75
CA ILE A 203 -20.36 -15.21 16.96
C ILE A 203 -21.14 -15.54 18.24
N LYS A 204 -21.09 -14.68 19.26
CA LYS A 204 -21.72 -14.89 20.56
C LYS A 204 -23.19 -15.31 20.49
N PRO A 205 -24.07 -14.71 19.64
CA PRO A 205 -25.46 -15.14 19.48
C PRO A 205 -25.62 -16.55 18.89
N HIS A 206 -24.59 -17.10 18.29
CA HIS A 206 -24.61 -18.39 17.59
C HIS A 206 -23.91 -19.52 18.36
N ILE A 207 -23.26 -19.20 19.48
CA ILE A 207 -22.67 -20.20 20.36
C ILE A 207 -23.78 -20.65 21.31
N LYS A 208 -24.27 -21.90 21.10
CA LYS A 208 -25.15 -22.55 22.07
C LYS A 208 -24.31 -22.91 23.33
N ASN A 209 -24.79 -22.47 24.49
CA ASN A 209 -24.30 -22.98 25.79
C ASN A 209 -24.55 -24.47 25.89
#